data_c92e3de73cef50864281a4c02692455c
#
_entry.id   c92e3de73cef50864281a4c02692455c
#
_cell.length_a   1.000
_cell.length_b   1.000
_cell.length_c   1.000
_cell.angle_alpha   90.00
_cell.angle_beta   90.00
_cell.angle_gamma   90.00
#
_symmetry.space_group_name_H-M   'P 1'
#
loop_
_entity.id
_entity.type
_entity.pdbx_description
1 polymer ?
#
loop_
_entity_poly.entity_id
_entity_poly.type
_entity_poly.pdbx_seq_one_letter_code
_entity_poly.pdbx_strand_id
1 'polypeptide(L)'
;YSSAASDVYKRQGIKLLYRSLRDEQQMEELKRQNLQAEMDYLRYQINPHFFMNTLNNIHALIDIDTEYAKSAVIELSKMMRYVLYESGSETISLKKDIQFIENYIELMRIRYDSSIDICLDYPATIPNKVAIPPLLLIVFVENAFKHGVSYNHASFIHIPVSYTHLTLPTNREV
;
A
#
# COMPACT_ATOMS: atom_id res chain seq x y z
N TYR A 1 38.74 56.28 -2.83
CA TYR A 1 38.90 54.84 -2.50
C TYR A 1 37.68 54.26 -1.75
N SER A 2 36.90 55.08 -1.04
CA SER A 2 35.73 54.62 -0.25
C SER A 2 34.51 54.20 -1.06
N SER A 3 34.28 54.81 -2.24
CA SER A 3 33.07 54.56 -3.07
C SER A 3 33.08 53.20 -3.74
N ALA A 4 34.22 52.80 -4.32
CA ALA A 4 34.33 51.51 -5.04
C ALA A 4 34.19 50.30 -4.13
N ALA A 5 34.68 50.37 -2.89
CA ALA A 5 34.51 49.29 -1.90
C ALA A 5 33.03 49.14 -1.50
N SER A 6 32.33 50.27 -1.29
CA SER A 6 30.88 50.28 -0.98
C SER A 6 30.06 49.60 -2.10
N ASP A 7 30.38 49.86 -3.36
CA ASP A 7 29.67 49.25 -4.51
C ASP A 7 29.91 47.76 -4.65
N VAL A 8 31.12 47.27 -4.31
CA VAL A 8 31.44 45.85 -4.28
C VAL A 8 30.62 45.13 -3.20
N TYR A 9 30.55 45.69 -1.98
CA TYR A 9 29.76 45.09 -0.90
C TYR A 9 28.24 45.09 -1.19
N LYS A 10 27.72 46.14 -1.83
CA LYS A 10 26.32 46.17 -2.26
C LYS A 10 26.02 45.10 -3.30
N ARG A 11 26.90 44.95 -4.29
CA ARG A 11 26.76 43.89 -5.32
C ARG A 11 26.86 42.49 -4.72
N GLN A 12 27.76 42.26 -3.76
CA GLN A 12 27.86 40.98 -3.05
C GLN A 12 26.61 40.71 -2.19
N GLY A 13 26.10 41.69 -1.47
CA GLY A 13 24.86 41.57 -0.70
C GLY A 13 23.66 41.20 -1.56
N ILE A 14 23.52 41.89 -2.70
CA ILE A 14 22.46 41.59 -3.67
C ILE A 14 22.59 40.17 -4.22
N LYS A 15 23.81 39.72 -4.57
CA LYS A 15 24.03 38.34 -5.05
C LYS A 15 23.69 37.29 -3.99
N LEU A 16 24.04 37.53 -2.73
CA LEU A 16 23.69 36.63 -1.62
C LEU A 16 22.18 36.59 -1.40
N LEU A 17 21.51 37.73 -1.48
CA LEU A 17 20.05 37.79 -1.37
C LEU A 17 19.36 37.00 -2.51
N TYR A 18 19.81 37.21 -3.75
CA TYR A 18 19.30 36.45 -4.90
C TYR A 18 19.56 34.95 -4.78
N ARG A 19 20.72 34.53 -4.26
CA ARG A 19 20.98 33.12 -3.98
C ARG A 19 20.04 32.58 -2.92
N SER A 20 19.90 33.26 -1.81
CA SER A 20 19.00 32.84 -0.72
C SER A 20 17.56 32.66 -1.19
N LEU A 21 17.04 33.64 -1.96
CA LEU A 21 15.69 33.56 -2.54
C LEU A 21 15.54 32.39 -3.54
N ARG A 22 16.57 32.16 -4.34
CA ARG A 22 16.58 31.03 -5.29
C ARG A 22 16.63 29.69 -4.55
N ASP A 23 17.47 29.58 -3.54
CA ASP A 23 17.61 28.36 -2.74
C ASP A 23 16.30 28.04 -2.00
N GLU A 24 15.63 29.06 -1.47
CA GLU A 24 14.31 28.94 -0.82
C GLU A 24 13.25 28.47 -1.82
N GLN A 25 13.19 29.03 -3.02
CA GLN A 25 12.28 28.59 -4.09
C GLN A 25 12.57 27.15 -4.54
N GLN A 26 13.84 26.76 -4.65
CA GLN A 26 14.22 25.39 -4.98
C GLN A 26 13.82 24.39 -3.89
N MET A 27 14.00 24.74 -2.62
CA MET A 27 13.57 23.93 -1.49
C MET A 27 12.05 23.75 -1.47
N GLU A 28 11.29 24.79 -1.76
CA GLU A 28 9.83 24.73 -1.80
C GLU A 28 9.34 23.85 -2.97
N GLU A 29 9.95 23.96 -4.14
CA GLU A 29 9.64 23.10 -5.30
C GLU A 29 10.00 21.64 -5.05
N LEU A 30 11.16 21.35 -4.44
CA LEU A 30 11.55 19.99 -4.04
C LEU A 30 10.56 19.41 -3.02
N LYS A 31 10.12 20.21 -2.05
CA LYS A 31 9.13 19.78 -1.07
C LYS A 31 7.78 19.48 -1.74
N ARG A 32 7.37 20.30 -2.71
CA ARG A 32 6.15 20.07 -3.50
C ARG A 32 6.25 18.79 -4.33
N GLN A 33 7.39 18.55 -4.97
CA GLN A 33 7.63 17.34 -5.76
C GLN A 33 7.64 16.08 -4.88
N ASN A 34 8.25 16.14 -3.70
CA ASN A 34 8.22 15.05 -2.75
C ASN A 34 6.80 14.73 -2.28
N LEU A 35 6.01 15.73 -1.92
CA LEU A 35 4.62 15.55 -1.53
C LEU A 35 3.79 14.96 -2.68
N GLN A 36 4.01 15.41 -3.91
CA GLN A 36 3.33 14.86 -5.09
C GLN A 36 3.72 13.39 -5.31
N ALA A 37 5.02 13.06 -5.21
CA ALA A 37 5.49 11.68 -5.34
C ALA A 37 4.92 10.76 -4.25
N GLU A 38 4.82 11.27 -3.02
CA GLU A 38 4.22 10.54 -1.90
C GLU A 38 2.71 10.32 -2.11
N MET A 39 1.99 11.34 -2.60
CA MET A 39 0.58 11.19 -2.97
C MET A 39 0.38 10.21 -4.13
N ASP A 40 1.24 10.23 -5.13
CA ASP A 40 1.17 9.31 -6.26
C ASP A 40 1.52 7.88 -5.80
N TYR A 41 2.52 7.71 -4.94
CA TYR A 41 2.84 6.42 -4.31
C TYR A 41 1.64 5.87 -3.52
N LEU A 42 0.97 6.70 -2.72
CA LEU A 42 -0.25 6.30 -2.00
C LEU A 42 -1.40 5.93 -2.95
N ARG A 43 -1.54 6.64 -4.08
CA ARG A 43 -2.52 6.29 -5.12
C ARG A 43 -2.20 4.98 -5.81
N TYR A 44 -0.92 4.67 -6.05
CA TYR A 44 -0.50 3.40 -6.66
C TYR A 44 -0.66 2.20 -5.72
N GLN A 45 -0.71 2.40 -4.41
CA GLN A 45 -1.05 1.34 -3.45
C GLN A 45 -2.49 0.86 -3.60
N ILE A 46 -3.37 1.70 -4.14
CA ILE A 46 -4.72 1.29 -4.55
C ILE A 46 -4.59 0.75 -5.97
N ASN A 47 -4.70 -0.57 -6.16
CA ASN A 47 -4.77 -1.16 -7.49
C ASN A 47 -6.15 -0.82 -8.12
N PRO A 48 -6.28 0.27 -8.93
CA PRO A 48 -7.58 0.70 -9.46
C PRO A 48 -8.22 -0.37 -10.32
N HIS A 49 -7.40 -1.14 -11.02
CA HIS A 49 -7.84 -2.23 -11.89
C HIS A 49 -8.49 -3.36 -11.09
N PHE A 50 -7.96 -3.68 -9.89
CA PHE A 50 -8.60 -4.64 -9.00
C PHE A 50 -10.01 -4.19 -8.61
N PHE A 51 -10.14 -2.95 -8.14
CA PHE A 51 -11.44 -2.41 -7.70
C PHE A 51 -12.45 -2.34 -8.84
N MET A 52 -12.04 -1.89 -10.03
CA MET A 52 -12.92 -1.84 -11.20
C MET A 52 -13.39 -3.24 -11.62
N ASN A 53 -12.47 -4.21 -11.66
CA ASN A 53 -12.82 -5.59 -12.00
C ASN A 53 -13.74 -6.22 -10.95
N THR A 54 -13.48 -5.96 -9.66
CA THR A 54 -14.33 -6.46 -8.58
C THR A 54 -15.75 -5.89 -8.68
N LEU A 55 -15.88 -4.59 -8.94
CA LEU A 55 -17.19 -3.96 -9.16
C LEU A 55 -17.94 -4.56 -10.35
N ASN A 56 -17.24 -4.81 -11.47
CA ASN A 56 -17.85 -5.46 -12.64
C ASN A 56 -18.30 -6.89 -12.33
N ASN A 57 -17.51 -7.65 -11.56
CA ASN A 57 -17.89 -9.01 -11.14
C ASN A 57 -19.10 -8.98 -10.19
N ILE A 58 -19.13 -8.04 -9.24
CA ILE A 58 -20.28 -7.84 -8.35
C ILE A 58 -21.53 -7.48 -9.15
N HIS A 59 -21.41 -6.60 -10.14
CA HIS A 59 -22.52 -6.23 -11.01
C HIS A 59 -23.08 -7.45 -11.75
N ALA A 60 -22.20 -8.29 -12.33
CA ALA A 60 -22.62 -9.52 -12.99
C ALA A 60 -23.28 -10.51 -12.02
N LEU A 61 -22.85 -10.53 -10.77
CA LEU A 61 -23.38 -11.41 -9.72
C LEU A 61 -24.77 -11.00 -9.24
N ILE A 62 -25.19 -9.74 -9.39
CA ILE A 62 -26.51 -9.25 -8.94
C ILE A 62 -27.66 -10.08 -9.53
N ASP A 63 -27.56 -10.44 -10.81
CA ASP A 63 -28.60 -11.20 -11.51
C ASP A 63 -28.55 -12.71 -11.22
N ILE A 64 -27.43 -13.20 -10.65
CA ILE A 64 -27.20 -14.63 -10.38
C ILE A 64 -27.49 -14.95 -8.92
N ASP A 65 -26.86 -14.18 -8.01
CA ASP A 65 -26.97 -14.35 -6.56
C ASP A 65 -26.90 -12.96 -5.88
N THR A 66 -28.06 -12.36 -5.70
CA THR A 66 -28.18 -11.02 -5.11
C THR A 66 -27.65 -10.96 -3.67
N GLU A 67 -27.80 -11.99 -2.86
CA GLU A 67 -27.32 -11.99 -1.47
C GLU A 67 -25.79 -12.09 -1.42
N TYR A 68 -25.20 -12.87 -2.28
CA TYR A 68 -23.75 -12.93 -2.41
C TYR A 68 -23.18 -11.61 -2.97
N ALA A 69 -23.85 -10.99 -3.94
CA ALA A 69 -23.46 -9.67 -4.44
C ALA A 69 -23.47 -8.60 -3.33
N LYS A 70 -24.51 -8.58 -2.46
CA LYS A 70 -24.57 -7.65 -1.32
C LYS A 70 -23.43 -7.87 -0.34
N SER A 71 -23.13 -9.12 -0.02
CA SER A 71 -22.00 -9.45 0.87
C SER A 71 -20.67 -8.99 0.26
N ALA A 72 -20.48 -9.19 -1.03
CA ALA A 72 -19.29 -8.74 -1.76
C ALA A 72 -19.10 -7.21 -1.74
N VAL A 73 -20.19 -6.43 -1.83
CA VAL A 73 -20.14 -4.96 -1.67
C VAL A 73 -19.64 -4.59 -0.27
N ILE A 74 -20.07 -5.31 0.76
CA ILE A 74 -19.64 -5.06 2.15
C ILE A 74 -18.14 -5.33 2.29
N GLU A 75 -17.66 -6.45 1.76
CA GLU A 75 -16.22 -6.78 1.81
C GLU A 75 -15.37 -5.77 1.03
N LEU A 76 -15.83 -5.36 -0.15
CA LEU A 76 -15.17 -4.32 -0.93
C LEU A 76 -15.09 -2.99 -0.17
N SER A 77 -16.18 -2.62 0.52
CA SER A 77 -16.24 -1.41 1.34
C SER A 77 -15.26 -1.46 2.53
N LYS A 78 -15.11 -2.62 3.17
CA LYS A 78 -14.13 -2.83 4.24
C LYS A 78 -12.69 -2.66 3.71
N MET A 79 -12.39 -3.25 2.56
CA MET A 79 -11.08 -3.11 1.92
C MET A 79 -10.78 -1.66 1.56
N MET A 80 -11.73 -0.96 0.94
CA MET A 80 -11.57 0.46 0.61
C MET A 80 -11.29 1.31 1.86
N ARG A 81 -12.02 1.05 2.95
CA ARG A 81 -11.79 1.74 4.23
C ARG A 81 -10.38 1.51 4.75
N TYR A 82 -9.90 0.28 4.72
CA TYR A 82 -8.54 -0.04 5.13
C TYR A 82 -7.51 0.74 4.32
N VAL A 83 -7.62 0.71 2.98
CA VAL A 83 -6.69 1.39 2.08
C VAL A 83 -6.73 2.91 2.25
N LEU A 84 -7.91 3.51 2.42
CA LEU A 84 -8.06 4.97 2.49
C LEU A 84 -7.68 5.56 3.85
N TYR A 85 -7.89 4.82 4.94
CA TYR A 85 -7.78 5.40 6.29
C TYR A 85 -6.74 4.73 7.17
N GLU A 86 -6.43 3.45 6.95
CA GLU A 86 -5.55 2.70 7.83
C GLU A 86 -4.15 2.48 7.25
N SER A 87 -4.02 2.43 5.93
CA SER A 87 -2.73 2.24 5.25
C SER A 87 -1.79 3.46 5.32
N GLY A 88 -2.28 4.63 5.76
CA GLY A 88 -1.47 5.83 5.94
C GLY A 88 -0.60 5.85 7.20
N SER A 89 -0.70 4.84 8.06
CA SER A 89 0.14 4.70 9.26
C SER A 89 1.47 4.06 8.91
N GLU A 90 2.53 4.37 9.65
CA GLU A 90 3.85 3.76 9.46
C GLU A 90 3.82 2.25 9.73
N THR A 91 3.03 1.81 10.68
CA THR A 91 2.83 0.40 11.02
C THR A 91 1.38 0.11 11.36
N ILE A 92 0.97 -1.14 11.13
CA ILE A 92 -0.33 -1.66 11.50
C ILE A 92 -0.19 -3.02 12.20
N SER A 93 -1.18 -3.45 12.99
CA SER A 93 -1.14 -4.78 13.58
C SER A 93 -1.24 -5.86 12.51
N LEU A 94 -0.43 -6.90 12.63
CA LEU A 94 -0.45 -8.07 11.72
C LEU A 94 -1.87 -8.64 11.58
N LYS A 95 -2.65 -8.66 12.66
CA LYS A 95 -4.04 -9.12 12.63
C LYS A 95 -4.91 -8.33 11.65
N LYS A 96 -4.75 -7.01 11.58
CA LYS A 96 -5.51 -6.16 10.64
C LYS A 96 -5.09 -6.38 9.19
N ASP A 97 -3.80 -6.57 8.94
CA ASP A 97 -3.31 -6.87 7.59
C ASP A 97 -3.80 -8.25 7.12
N ILE A 98 -3.82 -9.26 8.00
CA ILE A 98 -4.42 -10.57 7.70
C ILE A 98 -5.91 -10.45 7.41
N GLN A 99 -6.67 -9.67 8.20
CA GLN A 99 -8.09 -9.45 7.94
C GLN A 99 -8.31 -8.80 6.56
N PHE A 100 -7.45 -7.88 6.17
CA PHE A 100 -7.47 -7.31 4.83
C PHE A 100 -7.23 -8.38 3.75
N ILE A 101 -6.29 -9.31 3.97
CA ILE A 101 -6.04 -10.43 3.05
C ILE A 101 -7.24 -11.38 2.97
N GLU A 102 -7.89 -11.68 4.08
CA GLU A 102 -9.12 -12.50 4.08
C GLU A 102 -10.20 -11.85 3.19
N ASN A 103 -10.47 -10.56 3.38
CA ASN A 103 -11.45 -9.83 2.58
C ASN A 103 -11.05 -9.82 1.09
N TYR A 104 -9.76 -9.68 0.78
CA TYR A 104 -9.23 -9.75 -0.59
C TYR A 104 -9.49 -11.11 -1.22
N ILE A 105 -9.19 -12.21 -0.50
CA ILE A 105 -9.40 -13.57 -0.97
C ILE A 105 -10.88 -13.84 -1.23
N GLU A 106 -11.80 -13.39 -0.34
CA GLU A 106 -13.24 -13.54 -0.56
C GLU A 106 -13.70 -12.86 -1.84
N LEU A 107 -13.19 -11.66 -2.13
CA LEU A 107 -13.49 -10.97 -3.39
C LEU A 107 -12.87 -11.68 -4.61
N MET A 108 -11.69 -12.28 -4.45
CA MET A 108 -11.07 -13.06 -5.52
C MET A 108 -11.85 -14.35 -5.82
N ARG A 109 -12.52 -14.96 -4.84
CA ARG A 109 -13.42 -16.11 -5.04
C ARG A 109 -14.60 -15.80 -5.97
N ILE A 110 -15.04 -14.55 -6.04
CA ILE A 110 -16.07 -14.12 -7.01
C ILE A 110 -15.55 -14.16 -8.45
N ARG A 111 -14.26 -13.87 -8.61
CA ARG A 111 -13.60 -13.85 -9.92
C ARG A 111 -13.24 -15.25 -10.44
N TYR A 112 -12.86 -16.09 -9.52
CA TYR A 112 -12.45 -17.45 -9.82
C TYR A 112 -13.52 -18.39 -9.27
N ASP A 113 -14.10 -19.19 -10.13
CA ASP A 113 -15.09 -20.20 -9.73
C ASP A 113 -14.44 -21.28 -8.83
N SER A 114 -15.21 -22.32 -8.51
CA SER A 114 -14.74 -23.45 -7.68
C SER A 114 -13.57 -24.26 -8.27
N SER A 115 -13.05 -23.84 -9.44
CA SER A 115 -11.90 -24.51 -10.08
C SER A 115 -10.56 -24.22 -9.39
N ILE A 116 -10.52 -23.21 -8.54
CA ILE A 116 -9.31 -22.81 -7.81
C ILE A 116 -9.53 -23.01 -6.31
N ASP A 117 -8.72 -23.89 -5.73
CA ASP A 117 -8.68 -24.03 -4.27
C ASP A 117 -7.76 -22.98 -3.66
N ILE A 118 -8.33 -22.12 -2.80
CA ILE A 118 -7.61 -21.04 -2.15
C ILE A 118 -7.62 -21.27 -0.65
N CYS A 119 -6.45 -21.51 -0.09
CA CYS A 119 -6.24 -21.74 1.33
C CYS A 119 -5.32 -20.66 1.91
N LEU A 120 -5.81 -19.93 2.92
CA LEU A 120 -5.02 -19.04 3.75
C LEU A 120 -4.83 -19.72 5.11
N ASP A 121 -3.58 -19.99 5.45
CA ASP A 121 -3.22 -20.65 6.71
C ASP A 121 -2.39 -19.70 7.58
N TYR A 122 -2.85 -19.44 8.80
CA TYR A 122 -2.14 -18.62 9.75
C TYR A 122 -2.39 -19.09 11.19
N PRO A 123 -1.49 -18.79 12.13
CA PRO A 123 -1.63 -19.23 13.52
C PRO A 123 -2.92 -18.71 14.16
N ALA A 124 -3.65 -19.59 14.83
CA ALA A 124 -4.91 -19.27 15.53
C ALA A 124 -4.77 -18.13 16.55
N THR A 125 -3.55 -17.93 17.07
CA THR A 125 -3.24 -16.86 18.01
C THR A 125 -2.17 -15.95 17.43
N ILE A 126 -2.55 -14.74 17.00
CA ILE A 126 -1.62 -13.70 16.55
C ILE A 126 -1.36 -12.78 17.74
N PRO A 127 -0.10 -12.58 18.16
CA PRO A 127 0.20 -11.65 19.23
C PRO A 127 -0.20 -10.22 18.86
N ASN A 128 -0.92 -9.53 19.72
CA ASN A 128 -1.40 -8.16 19.48
C ASN A 128 -0.28 -7.13 19.29
N LYS A 129 0.96 -7.48 19.64
CA LYS A 129 2.12 -6.59 19.56
C LYS A 129 2.89 -6.67 18.25
N VAL A 130 2.54 -7.60 17.37
CA VAL A 130 3.23 -7.72 16.08
C VAL A 130 2.68 -6.65 15.15
N ALA A 131 3.54 -5.69 14.79
CA ALA A 131 3.24 -4.62 13.86
C ALA A 131 4.10 -4.76 12.60
N ILE A 132 3.51 -4.52 11.46
CA ILE A 132 4.16 -4.58 10.15
C ILE A 132 3.80 -3.32 9.33
N PRO A 133 4.56 -2.97 8.30
CA PRO A 133 4.12 -1.97 7.33
C PRO A 133 2.77 -2.39 6.72
N PRO A 134 1.81 -1.46 6.57
CA PRO A 134 0.52 -1.77 5.96
C PRO A 134 0.69 -2.25 4.51
N LEU A 135 -0.23 -3.10 4.05
CA LEU A 135 -0.23 -3.65 2.69
C LEU A 135 1.02 -4.47 2.32
N LEU A 136 1.80 -4.92 3.31
CA LEU A 136 2.99 -5.72 3.05
C LEU A 136 2.63 -7.10 2.50
N LEU A 137 1.63 -7.76 3.08
CA LEU A 137 1.27 -9.13 2.71
C LEU A 137 0.56 -9.20 1.36
N ILE A 138 -0.20 -8.18 0.97
CA ILE A 138 -0.98 -8.19 -0.27
C ILE A 138 -0.10 -8.36 -1.51
N VAL A 139 1.13 -7.83 -1.50
CA VAL A 139 2.07 -7.96 -2.62
C VAL A 139 2.37 -9.42 -2.94
N PHE A 140 2.54 -10.24 -1.91
CA PHE A 140 2.80 -11.69 -2.08
C PHE A 140 1.54 -12.42 -2.53
N VAL A 141 0.39 -12.04 -1.98
CA VAL A 141 -0.91 -12.63 -2.34
C VAL A 141 -1.28 -12.31 -3.79
N GLU A 142 -1.14 -11.04 -4.22
CA GLU A 142 -1.37 -10.66 -5.62
C GLU A 142 -0.44 -11.40 -6.58
N ASN A 143 0.83 -11.57 -6.22
CA ASN A 143 1.77 -12.35 -7.02
C ASN A 143 1.38 -13.83 -7.09
N ALA A 144 0.88 -14.42 -6.00
CA ALA A 144 0.39 -15.78 -6.00
C ALA A 144 -0.81 -15.96 -6.95
N PHE A 145 -1.77 -15.03 -6.93
CA PHE A 145 -2.91 -15.06 -7.87
C PHE A 145 -2.48 -14.82 -9.32
N LYS A 146 -1.55 -13.91 -9.55
CA LYS A 146 -1.08 -13.57 -10.89
C LYS A 146 -0.33 -14.71 -11.58
N HIS A 147 0.42 -15.49 -10.82
CA HIS A 147 1.32 -16.51 -11.35
C HIS A 147 0.91 -17.95 -11.01
N GLY A 148 0.06 -18.15 -10.00
CA GLY A 148 -0.38 -19.46 -9.53
C GLY A 148 -1.67 -19.97 -10.19
N VAL A 149 -2.43 -19.10 -10.86
CA VAL A 149 -3.69 -19.48 -11.49
C VAL A 149 -3.47 -19.93 -12.92
N SER A 150 -3.94 -21.13 -13.24
CA SER A 150 -4.02 -21.66 -14.61
C SER A 150 -5.49 -21.85 -14.99
N TYR A 151 -5.89 -21.35 -16.15
CA TYR A 151 -7.24 -21.55 -16.68
C TYR A 151 -7.41 -22.93 -17.36
N ASN A 152 -6.31 -23.64 -17.58
CA ASN A 152 -6.32 -24.92 -18.31
C ASN A 152 -6.29 -26.16 -17.38
N HIS A 153 -5.99 -25.95 -16.10
CA HIS A 153 -5.86 -27.02 -15.11
C HIS A 153 -6.38 -26.57 -13.76
N ALA A 154 -6.89 -27.50 -12.96
CA ALA A 154 -7.19 -27.21 -11.55
C ALA A 154 -5.96 -26.65 -10.86
N SER A 155 -6.13 -25.49 -10.24
CA SER A 155 -5.04 -24.74 -9.58
C SER A 155 -5.33 -24.64 -8.10
N PHE A 156 -4.28 -24.63 -7.29
CA PHE A 156 -4.40 -24.33 -5.86
C PHE A 156 -3.47 -23.18 -5.50
N ILE A 157 -3.92 -22.33 -4.59
CA ILE A 157 -3.14 -21.24 -4.00
C ILE A 157 -3.13 -21.46 -2.50
N HIS A 158 -1.97 -21.82 -1.97
CA HIS A 158 -1.77 -21.96 -0.53
C HIS A 158 -0.88 -20.82 -0.04
N ILE A 159 -1.41 -20.02 0.89
CA ILE A 159 -0.78 -18.83 1.46
C ILE A 159 -0.52 -19.09 2.95
N PRO A 160 0.62 -19.69 3.31
CA PRO A 160 0.97 -19.87 4.71
C PRO A 160 1.56 -18.57 5.25
N VAL A 161 0.94 -18.00 6.30
CA VAL A 161 1.47 -16.88 7.05
C VAL A 161 2.08 -17.41 8.34
N SER A 162 3.40 -17.49 8.40
CA SER A 162 4.11 -17.87 9.61
C SER A 162 5.02 -16.71 10.06
N TYR A 163 5.12 -16.47 11.36
CA TYR A 163 6.11 -15.55 11.90
C TYR A 163 7.14 -16.32 12.70
N THR A 164 8.40 -16.19 12.33
CA THR A 164 9.53 -16.57 13.15
C THR A 164 10.09 -15.32 13.80
N HIS A 165 10.53 -15.40 15.05
CA HIS A 165 11.22 -14.30 15.72
C HIS A 165 12.45 -13.91 14.91
N LEU A 166 12.37 -12.82 14.15
CA LEU A 166 13.55 -12.09 13.71
C LEU A 166 14.09 -11.34 14.93
N THR A 167 14.91 -12.02 15.71
CA THR A 167 15.82 -11.33 16.63
C THR A 167 16.86 -10.64 15.76
N LEU A 168 16.68 -9.35 15.52
CA LEU A 168 17.80 -8.52 15.06
C LEU A 168 18.93 -8.68 16.08
N PRO A 169 20.16 -8.98 15.66
CA PRO A 169 21.30 -8.98 16.57
C PRO A 169 21.40 -7.56 17.14
N THR A 170 21.08 -7.42 18.41
CA THR A 170 21.40 -6.22 19.16
C THR A 170 22.94 -6.19 19.27
N ASN A 171 23.60 -5.37 18.48
CA ASN A 171 24.96 -4.96 18.74
C ASN A 171 24.97 -4.26 20.11
N ARG A 172 25.23 -5.01 21.17
CA ARG A 172 25.76 -4.46 22.40
C ARG A 172 27.26 -4.29 22.13
N GLU A 173 27.64 -3.10 21.74
CA GLU A 173 29.02 -2.66 21.96
C GLU A 173 29.20 -2.41 23.44
N VAL A 174 30.22 -3.05 23.95
CA VAL A 174 30.77 -2.87 25.31
C VAL A 174 31.63 -1.61 25.33
#